data_7f080c60ced20856b39b5c0e9e97a52a
#
_entry.id   7f080c60ced20856b39b5c0e9e97a52a
#
_cell.length_a   1.000
_cell.length_b   1.000
_cell.length_c   1.000
_cell.angle_alpha   90.00
_cell.angle_beta   90.00
_cell.angle_gamma   90.00
#
_symmetry.space_group_name_H-M   'P 1'
#
loop_
_entity.id
_entity.type
_entity.pdbx_description
1 polymer ?
#
loop_
_entity_poly.entity_id
_entity_poly.type
_entity_poly.pdbx_seq_one_letter_code
_entity_poly.pdbx_strand_id
1 'polypeptide(L)'
;MTSQSPHIDRWRAFALLAVAFFMTVVDLTIVNVSLPAIGRDLHFSQTNLQWVVTAYALTFGGFLLLGGRAADLLGRRRILMLGLGLFTAASLAAALATGAGFMVGARAVQGIGAAIMLPAALSIVMNMFGEGAERNKALGIWGGLGAGGATFGVIAGGLLTQYAGWEYIFYLNVPIGAVALLLAPRIVPESRLETVRRRFDAAGALAGTGGLVLLVAAISQAPQYGWGATRTIAVLAGAVALLVAFLLIERRVTDPILPLSIFRLRTLAGANIAGLLLGGSFYAFIFVGTLYMQQVLHYSALQAGLAWLAASLTSIALAGLSQALVTRGGTKIVMAAGMTMIGAGAIWATQVPVHGHFLANLAGPMVVAGAGTAFAFIPISIAALAGVKEQQAGLASGLLNTSQQLGGAIGIAIASSVAASHTQTLLHAGHAAPAALTGGFQQALWVLGAIGLLAIPAIFALVRREAVSTAAAKTSVRDPQPALAATS
;
A
#
# COMPACT_ATOMS: atom_id res chain seq x y z
N MET A 1 25.45 41.83 3.67
CA MET A 1 24.15 41.71 3.03
C MET A 1 23.60 40.32 3.34
N THR A 2 22.87 40.18 4.41
CA THR A 2 22.19 38.93 4.80
C THR A 2 20.99 38.78 3.87
N SER A 3 21.04 37.83 2.92
CA SER A 3 19.91 37.47 2.10
C SER A 3 18.85 36.86 3.04
N GLN A 4 17.82 37.63 3.33
CA GLN A 4 16.61 37.13 3.94
C GLN A 4 16.03 36.10 2.96
N SER A 5 16.23 34.80 3.25
CA SER A 5 15.47 33.75 2.60
C SER A 5 13.97 34.05 2.79
N PRO A 6 13.16 34.03 1.73
CA PRO A 6 11.73 34.27 1.86
C PRO A 6 11.16 33.34 2.94
N HIS A 7 10.41 33.90 3.89
CA HIS A 7 9.71 33.15 4.91
C HIS A 7 8.72 32.20 4.20
N ILE A 8 9.19 31.01 3.83
CA ILE A 8 8.34 29.97 3.28
C ILE A 8 7.41 29.54 4.42
N ASP A 9 6.13 29.77 4.23
CA ASP A 9 5.11 29.30 5.17
C ASP A 9 5.11 27.76 5.16
N ARG A 10 5.67 27.16 6.22
CA ARG A 10 5.84 25.70 6.37
C ARG A 10 4.52 24.95 6.21
N TRP A 11 3.41 25.55 6.68
CA TRP A 11 2.10 24.91 6.58
C TRP A 11 1.52 24.94 5.16
N ARG A 12 1.83 25.99 4.36
CA ARG A 12 1.47 26.01 2.92
C ARG A 12 2.25 24.96 2.13
N ALA A 13 3.55 24.83 2.41
CA ALA A 13 4.35 23.76 1.81
C ALA A 13 3.83 22.38 2.24
N PHE A 14 3.52 22.20 3.51
CA PHE A 14 2.91 20.97 4.02
C PHE A 14 1.58 20.66 3.32
N ALA A 15 0.71 21.64 3.13
CA ALA A 15 -0.58 21.44 2.46
C ALA A 15 -0.41 20.90 1.02
N LEU A 16 0.57 21.44 0.26
CA LEU A 16 0.87 20.94 -1.07
C LEU A 16 1.39 19.48 -1.05
N LEU A 17 2.29 19.16 -0.13
CA LEU A 17 2.81 17.80 0.04
C LEU A 17 1.72 16.83 0.51
N ALA A 18 0.83 17.29 1.39
CA ALA A 18 -0.32 16.55 1.86
C ALA A 18 -1.31 16.23 0.73
N VAL A 19 -1.53 17.16 -0.20
CA VAL A 19 -2.35 16.95 -1.40
C VAL A 19 -1.70 15.89 -2.30
N ALA A 20 -0.40 15.95 -2.55
CA ALA A 20 0.33 14.95 -3.34
C ALA A 20 0.24 13.55 -2.72
N PHE A 21 0.36 13.45 -1.40
CA PHE A 21 0.15 12.20 -0.68
C PHE A 21 -1.29 11.71 -0.79
N PHE A 22 -2.26 12.58 -0.55
CA PHE A 22 -3.68 12.26 -0.63
C PHE A 22 -4.07 11.72 -2.00
N MET A 23 -3.59 12.35 -3.10
CA MET A 23 -3.80 11.85 -4.47
C MET A 23 -3.32 10.40 -4.63
N THR A 24 -2.15 10.06 -4.08
CA THR A 24 -1.60 8.71 -4.17
C THR A 24 -2.48 7.68 -3.45
N VAL A 25 -2.98 8.05 -2.26
CA VAL A 25 -3.86 7.17 -1.46
C VAL A 25 -5.23 7.00 -2.13
N VAL A 26 -5.80 8.10 -2.62
CA VAL A 26 -7.07 8.09 -3.36
C VAL A 26 -6.95 7.21 -4.60
N ASP A 27 -5.87 7.34 -5.37
CA ASP A 27 -5.65 6.57 -6.60
C ASP A 27 -5.59 5.06 -6.35
N LEU A 28 -5.01 4.63 -5.23
CA LEU A 28 -4.97 3.22 -4.85
C LEU A 28 -6.36 2.62 -4.59
N THR A 29 -7.30 3.41 -4.13
CA THR A 29 -8.62 2.93 -3.70
C THR A 29 -9.72 3.19 -4.72
N ILE A 30 -9.68 4.33 -5.39
CA ILE A 30 -10.68 4.79 -6.36
C ILE A 30 -10.81 3.84 -7.54
N VAL A 31 -9.69 3.28 -8.01
CA VAL A 31 -9.63 2.35 -9.15
C VAL A 31 -10.35 1.03 -8.86
N ASN A 32 -10.29 0.51 -7.63
CA ASN A 32 -10.89 -0.78 -7.29
C ASN A 32 -12.40 -0.82 -7.58
N VAL A 33 -13.11 0.27 -7.28
CA VAL A 33 -14.56 0.37 -7.50
C VAL A 33 -14.91 0.49 -8.98
N SER A 34 -13.99 1.05 -9.78
CA SER A 34 -14.16 1.30 -11.22
C SER A 34 -13.75 0.13 -12.10
N LEU A 35 -13.10 -0.90 -11.53
CA LEU A 35 -12.55 -2.04 -12.26
C LEU A 35 -13.53 -2.71 -13.22
N PRO A 36 -14.78 -3.03 -12.84
CA PRO A 36 -15.72 -3.67 -13.76
C PRO A 36 -16.12 -2.78 -14.93
N ALA A 37 -16.21 -1.46 -14.75
CA ALA A 37 -16.46 -0.51 -15.83
C ALA A 37 -15.26 -0.45 -16.79
N ILE A 38 -14.07 -0.27 -16.28
CA ILE A 38 -12.81 -0.33 -17.04
C ILE A 38 -12.70 -1.65 -17.80
N GLY A 39 -13.03 -2.76 -17.14
CA GLY A 39 -12.98 -4.10 -17.73
C GLY A 39 -13.89 -4.27 -18.93
N ARG A 40 -15.12 -3.75 -18.85
CA ARG A 40 -16.10 -3.79 -19.96
C ARG A 40 -15.66 -2.91 -21.12
N ASP A 41 -15.33 -1.68 -20.86
CA ASP A 41 -15.08 -0.67 -21.89
C ASP A 41 -13.76 -0.91 -22.64
N LEU A 42 -12.73 -1.39 -21.94
CA LEU A 42 -11.42 -1.70 -22.51
C LEU A 42 -11.23 -3.18 -22.85
N HIS A 43 -12.30 -3.99 -22.80
CA HIS A 43 -12.34 -5.40 -23.17
C HIS A 43 -11.29 -6.27 -22.45
N PHE A 44 -11.09 -6.04 -21.14
CA PHE A 44 -10.20 -6.89 -20.34
C PHE A 44 -10.78 -8.27 -20.14
N SER A 45 -9.94 -9.30 -20.27
CA SER A 45 -10.28 -10.63 -19.74
C SER A 45 -10.30 -10.59 -18.21
N GLN A 46 -11.05 -11.50 -17.60
CA GLN A 46 -11.18 -11.59 -16.13
C GLN A 46 -9.82 -11.74 -15.44
N THR A 47 -8.90 -12.50 -16.04
CA THR A 47 -7.54 -12.70 -15.52
C THR A 47 -6.63 -11.50 -15.71
N ASN A 48 -6.85 -10.68 -16.74
CA ASN A 48 -6.00 -9.52 -17.03
C ASN A 48 -6.46 -8.24 -16.33
N LEU A 49 -7.72 -8.16 -15.90
CA LEU A 49 -8.27 -6.97 -15.24
C LEU A 49 -7.48 -6.58 -13.97
N GLN A 50 -6.96 -7.56 -13.26
CA GLN A 50 -6.11 -7.31 -12.09
C GLN A 50 -4.88 -6.44 -12.38
N TRP A 51 -4.36 -6.45 -13.64
CA TRP A 51 -3.19 -5.67 -14.01
C TRP A 51 -3.39 -4.16 -13.87
N VAL A 52 -4.63 -3.68 -13.92
CA VAL A 52 -4.95 -2.27 -13.68
C VAL A 52 -4.52 -1.83 -12.27
N VAL A 53 -4.60 -2.73 -11.30
CA VAL A 53 -4.17 -2.49 -9.90
C VAL A 53 -2.73 -2.95 -9.67
N THR A 54 -2.40 -4.18 -10.11
CA THR A 54 -1.11 -4.81 -9.78
C THR A 54 0.06 -4.17 -10.51
N ALA A 55 -0.11 -3.65 -11.73
CA ALA A 55 0.96 -2.93 -12.44
C ALA A 55 1.41 -1.69 -11.66
N TYR A 56 0.45 -0.91 -11.16
CA TYR A 56 0.73 0.23 -10.28
C TYR A 56 1.43 -0.22 -8.98
N ALA A 57 0.85 -1.21 -8.28
CA ALA A 57 1.38 -1.67 -6.99
C ALA A 57 2.80 -2.23 -7.09
N LEU A 58 3.10 -2.99 -8.14
CA LEU A 58 4.43 -3.57 -8.39
C LEU A 58 5.48 -2.49 -8.68
N THR A 59 5.16 -1.55 -9.56
CA THR A 59 6.10 -0.47 -9.90
C THR A 59 6.24 0.51 -8.74
N PHE A 60 5.15 0.83 -8.04
CA PHE A 60 5.19 1.64 -6.82
C PHE A 60 6.06 0.99 -5.75
N GLY A 61 5.79 -0.26 -5.38
CA GLY A 61 6.58 -0.98 -4.38
C GLY A 61 8.03 -1.21 -4.81
N GLY A 62 8.26 -1.58 -6.07
CA GLY A 62 9.59 -1.89 -6.60
C GLY A 62 10.53 -0.69 -6.69
N PHE A 63 10.01 0.49 -7.02
CA PHE A 63 10.81 1.70 -7.16
C PHE A 63 10.78 2.63 -5.93
N LEU A 64 9.99 2.31 -4.89
CA LEU A 64 9.81 3.19 -3.73
C LEU A 64 11.13 3.52 -3.02
N LEU A 65 11.97 2.51 -2.77
CA LEU A 65 13.26 2.69 -2.12
C LEU A 65 14.25 3.47 -3.00
N LEU A 66 14.22 3.20 -4.30
CA LEU A 66 15.04 3.94 -5.28
C LEU A 66 14.61 5.41 -5.35
N GLY A 67 13.30 5.68 -5.33
CA GLY A 67 12.73 7.03 -5.29
C GLY A 67 13.18 7.83 -4.07
N GLY A 68 13.17 7.22 -2.90
CA GLY A 68 13.68 7.83 -1.67
C GLY A 68 15.16 8.19 -1.79
N ARG A 69 15.97 7.29 -2.33
CA ARG A 69 17.39 7.53 -2.55
C ARG A 69 17.65 8.63 -3.60
N ALA A 70 16.84 8.64 -4.67
CA ALA A 70 16.89 9.69 -5.68
C ALA A 70 16.64 11.08 -5.06
N ALA A 71 15.65 11.18 -4.18
CA ALA A 71 15.30 12.42 -3.49
C ALA A 71 16.48 12.96 -2.66
N ASP A 72 17.17 12.09 -1.94
CA ASP A 72 18.32 12.49 -1.12
C ASP A 72 19.54 12.95 -1.94
N LEU A 73 19.77 12.34 -3.12
CA LEU A 73 20.94 12.62 -3.96
C LEU A 73 20.75 13.78 -4.94
N LEU A 74 19.58 13.84 -5.58
CA LEU A 74 19.31 14.77 -6.69
C LEU A 74 18.56 16.03 -6.27
N GLY A 75 18.10 16.06 -5.01
CA GLY A 75 17.29 17.14 -4.46
C GLY A 75 15.82 16.78 -4.32
N ARG A 76 15.31 16.96 -3.13
CA ARG A 76 13.98 16.46 -2.74
C ARG A 76 12.85 17.12 -3.51
N ARG A 77 12.90 18.47 -3.68
CA ARG A 77 11.89 19.19 -4.48
C ARG A 77 11.92 18.79 -5.94
N ARG A 78 13.12 18.64 -6.54
CA ARG A 78 13.25 18.23 -7.95
C ARG A 78 12.65 16.86 -8.18
N ILE A 79 12.94 15.92 -7.30
CA ILE A 79 12.44 14.54 -7.37
C ILE A 79 10.93 14.48 -7.09
N LEU A 80 10.43 15.26 -6.13
CA LEU A 80 8.99 15.44 -5.92
C LEU A 80 8.29 15.90 -7.20
N MET A 81 8.81 16.95 -7.83
CA MET A 81 8.22 17.50 -9.07
C MET A 81 8.27 16.51 -10.22
N LEU A 82 9.38 15.77 -10.38
CA LEU A 82 9.49 14.72 -11.39
C LEU A 82 8.44 13.63 -11.17
N GLY A 83 8.33 13.12 -9.93
CA GLY A 83 7.35 12.11 -9.57
C GLY A 83 5.91 12.58 -9.76
N LEU A 84 5.60 13.80 -9.32
CA LEU A 84 4.28 14.42 -9.49
C LEU A 84 3.93 14.65 -10.96
N GLY A 85 4.89 15.11 -11.77
CA GLY A 85 4.71 15.28 -13.21
C GLY A 85 4.45 13.95 -13.91
N LEU A 86 5.23 12.94 -13.59
CA LEU A 86 5.07 11.60 -14.15
C LEU A 86 3.73 10.98 -13.74
N PHE A 87 3.35 11.11 -12.45
CA PHE A 87 2.06 10.65 -11.94
C PHE A 87 0.89 11.33 -12.65
N THR A 88 0.95 12.66 -12.81
CA THR A 88 -0.11 13.45 -13.45
C THR A 88 -0.24 13.14 -14.94
N ALA A 89 0.89 13.05 -15.65
CA ALA A 89 0.89 12.70 -17.08
C ALA A 89 0.39 11.26 -17.31
N ALA A 90 0.79 10.32 -16.45
CA ALA A 90 0.32 8.93 -16.50
C ALA A 90 -1.17 8.82 -16.13
N SER A 91 -1.68 9.65 -15.21
CA SER A 91 -3.13 9.74 -14.92
C SER A 91 -3.90 10.23 -16.15
N LEU A 92 -3.40 11.25 -16.83
CA LEU A 92 -4.00 11.72 -18.09
C LEU A 92 -3.97 10.62 -19.16
N ALA A 93 -2.86 9.91 -19.30
CA ALA A 93 -2.74 8.78 -20.22
C ALA A 93 -3.74 7.67 -19.87
N ALA A 94 -3.91 7.33 -18.59
CA ALA A 94 -4.89 6.34 -18.15
C ALA A 94 -6.32 6.77 -18.46
N ALA A 95 -6.66 8.04 -18.25
CA ALA A 95 -7.98 8.60 -18.60
C ALA A 95 -8.29 8.53 -20.11
N LEU A 96 -7.26 8.61 -20.95
CA LEU A 96 -7.36 8.55 -22.41
C LEU A 96 -7.13 7.13 -22.97
N ALA A 97 -7.12 6.10 -22.11
CA ALA A 97 -6.81 4.75 -22.56
C ALA A 97 -7.90 4.18 -23.46
N THR A 98 -7.48 3.68 -24.63
CA THR A 98 -8.35 3.06 -25.64
C THR A 98 -8.24 1.54 -25.68
N GLY A 99 -7.44 0.94 -24.80
CA GLY A 99 -7.26 -0.51 -24.74
C GLY A 99 -6.50 -0.98 -23.50
N ALA A 100 -6.63 -2.26 -23.20
CA ALA A 100 -6.11 -2.88 -21.99
C ALA A 100 -4.59 -2.69 -21.81
N GLY A 101 -3.79 -2.89 -22.86
CA GLY A 101 -2.33 -2.76 -22.79
C GLY A 101 -1.88 -1.33 -22.48
N PHE A 102 -2.55 -0.34 -23.10
CA PHE A 102 -2.26 1.07 -22.85
C PHE A 102 -2.60 1.46 -21.39
N MET A 103 -3.77 1.04 -20.89
CA MET A 103 -4.17 1.24 -19.51
C MET A 103 -3.13 0.66 -18.53
N VAL A 104 -2.71 -0.58 -18.72
CA VAL A 104 -1.71 -1.24 -17.87
C VAL A 104 -0.37 -0.51 -17.90
N GLY A 105 0.07 -0.09 -19.08
CA GLY A 105 1.29 0.72 -19.25
C GLY A 105 1.22 2.06 -18.51
N ALA A 106 0.09 2.79 -18.67
CA ALA A 106 -0.14 4.04 -17.96
C ALA A 106 -0.13 3.84 -16.43
N ARG A 107 -0.77 2.78 -15.93
CA ARG A 107 -0.76 2.42 -14.50
C ARG A 107 0.65 2.09 -13.98
N ALA A 108 1.46 1.39 -14.76
CA ALA A 108 2.85 1.10 -14.40
C ALA A 108 3.68 2.39 -14.28
N VAL A 109 3.55 3.32 -15.23
CA VAL A 109 4.24 4.62 -15.19
C VAL A 109 3.73 5.49 -14.03
N GLN A 110 2.43 5.46 -13.76
CA GLN A 110 1.83 6.17 -12.63
C GLN A 110 2.36 5.65 -11.29
N GLY A 111 2.54 4.33 -11.14
CA GLY A 111 3.16 3.71 -9.97
C GLY A 111 4.62 4.16 -9.77
N ILE A 112 5.41 4.29 -10.84
CA ILE A 112 6.76 4.85 -10.78
C ILE A 112 6.71 6.30 -10.29
N GLY A 113 5.79 7.12 -10.83
CA GLY A 113 5.59 8.50 -10.40
C GLY A 113 5.31 8.61 -8.89
N ALA A 114 4.40 7.77 -8.39
CA ALA A 114 4.07 7.69 -6.96
C ALA A 114 5.27 7.24 -6.12
N ALA A 115 6.03 6.24 -6.58
CA ALA A 115 7.22 5.71 -5.90
C ALA A 115 8.32 6.76 -5.73
N ILE A 116 8.45 7.67 -6.68
CA ILE A 116 9.42 8.76 -6.64
C ILE A 116 8.90 9.92 -5.76
N MET A 117 7.62 10.25 -5.90
CA MET A 117 6.99 11.40 -5.26
C MET A 117 6.85 11.22 -3.74
N LEU A 118 6.37 10.06 -3.29
CA LEU A 118 5.96 9.86 -1.90
C LEU A 118 7.11 9.95 -0.89
N PRO A 119 8.27 9.28 -1.07
CA PRO A 119 9.40 9.41 -0.16
C PRO A 119 9.98 10.82 -0.16
N ALA A 120 10.01 11.49 -1.32
CA ALA A 120 10.47 12.86 -1.43
C ALA A 120 9.57 13.81 -0.61
N ALA A 121 8.25 13.67 -0.74
CA ALA A 121 7.29 14.47 0.02
C ALA A 121 7.44 14.28 1.52
N LEU A 122 7.50 13.05 2.01
CA LEU A 122 7.67 12.75 3.43
C LEU A 122 9.01 13.27 3.96
N SER A 123 10.09 13.10 3.18
CA SER A 123 11.41 13.60 3.54
C SER A 123 11.45 15.14 3.66
N ILE A 124 10.74 15.87 2.79
CA ILE A 124 10.60 17.32 2.88
C ILE A 124 9.84 17.70 4.17
N VAL A 125 8.72 17.02 4.48
CA VAL A 125 7.96 17.25 5.72
C VAL A 125 8.84 17.08 6.95
N MET A 126 9.60 15.97 7.01
CA MET A 126 10.48 15.68 8.14
C MET A 126 11.59 16.74 8.32
N ASN A 127 12.03 17.38 7.23
CA ASN A 127 13.06 18.43 7.30
C ASN A 127 12.50 19.83 7.60
N MET A 128 11.25 20.09 7.20
CA MET A 128 10.63 21.41 7.46
C MET A 128 10.19 21.61 8.91
N PHE A 129 9.79 20.52 9.56
CA PHE A 129 9.35 20.54 10.95
C PHE A 129 10.43 19.95 11.85
N GLY A 130 11.00 20.76 12.75
CA GLY A 130 11.92 20.29 13.79
C GLY A 130 11.23 19.30 14.74
N GLU A 131 12.03 18.55 15.49
CA GLU A 131 11.50 17.64 16.51
C GLU A 131 10.61 18.37 17.53
N GLY A 132 9.46 17.79 17.83
CA GLY A 132 8.51 18.32 18.80
C GLY A 132 7.06 18.32 18.35
N ALA A 133 6.24 19.16 18.97
CA ALA A 133 4.79 19.16 18.80
C ALA A 133 4.33 19.47 17.36
N GLU A 134 5.02 20.37 16.66
CA GLU A 134 4.66 20.73 15.28
C GLU A 134 4.88 19.55 14.31
N ARG A 135 6.02 18.85 14.42
CA ARG A 135 6.29 17.64 13.62
C ARG A 135 5.28 16.55 13.91
N ASN A 136 4.95 16.32 15.20
CA ASN A 136 3.94 15.34 15.58
C ASN A 136 2.56 15.69 15.01
N LYS A 137 2.19 16.98 15.01
CA LYS A 137 0.95 17.46 14.40
C LYS A 137 0.94 17.23 12.88
N ALA A 138 2.03 17.57 12.19
CA ALA A 138 2.15 17.34 10.74
C ALA A 138 2.05 15.84 10.39
N LEU A 139 2.74 14.97 11.12
CA LEU A 139 2.68 13.51 10.92
C LEU A 139 1.30 12.94 11.30
N GLY A 140 0.64 13.50 12.32
CA GLY A 140 -0.74 13.12 12.67
C GLY A 140 -1.73 13.44 11.55
N ILE A 141 -1.63 14.65 10.95
CA ILE A 141 -2.45 15.04 9.79
C ILE A 141 -2.13 14.12 8.58
N TRP A 142 -0.84 13.84 8.33
CA TRP A 142 -0.40 12.93 7.27
C TRP A 142 -1.04 11.55 7.41
N GLY A 143 -0.99 10.95 8.60
CA GLY A 143 -1.65 9.67 8.88
C GLY A 143 -3.17 9.71 8.71
N GLY A 144 -3.80 10.81 9.16
CA GLY A 144 -5.23 11.05 8.98
C GLY A 144 -5.65 11.14 7.51
N LEU A 145 -4.81 11.77 6.66
CA LEU A 145 -5.03 11.84 5.22
C LEU A 145 -4.93 10.45 4.55
N GLY A 146 -4.08 9.56 5.08
CA GLY A 146 -4.01 8.18 4.61
C GLY A 146 -5.35 7.45 4.79
N ALA A 147 -5.91 7.48 6.00
CA ALA A 147 -7.19 6.85 6.30
C ALA A 147 -8.38 7.54 5.59
N GLY A 148 -8.41 8.88 5.64
CA GLY A 148 -9.45 9.69 4.99
C GLY A 148 -9.42 9.55 3.46
N GLY A 149 -8.22 9.52 2.87
CA GLY A 149 -8.02 9.35 1.43
C GLY A 149 -8.53 8.01 0.92
N ALA A 150 -8.31 6.93 1.67
CA ALA A 150 -8.82 5.62 1.33
C ALA A 150 -10.37 5.62 1.31
N THR A 151 -11.01 6.19 2.32
CA THR A 151 -12.47 6.31 2.39
C THR A 151 -13.01 7.23 1.29
N PHE A 152 -12.38 8.38 1.08
CA PHE A 152 -12.77 9.32 0.02
C PHE A 152 -12.65 8.67 -1.37
N GLY A 153 -11.56 7.94 -1.64
CA GLY A 153 -11.32 7.30 -2.92
C GLY A 153 -12.40 6.31 -3.29
N VAL A 154 -12.87 5.51 -2.34
CA VAL A 154 -13.95 4.55 -2.57
C VAL A 154 -15.28 5.24 -2.90
N ILE A 155 -15.63 6.31 -2.17
CA ILE A 155 -16.86 7.08 -2.40
C ILE A 155 -16.77 7.85 -3.73
N ALA A 156 -15.68 8.59 -3.93
CA ALA A 156 -15.47 9.37 -5.15
C ALA A 156 -15.40 8.48 -6.39
N GLY A 157 -14.75 7.30 -6.27
CA GLY A 157 -14.71 6.30 -7.33
C GLY A 157 -16.09 5.81 -7.73
N GLY A 158 -16.93 5.50 -6.73
CA GLY A 158 -18.31 5.10 -6.96
C GLY A 158 -19.13 6.19 -7.66
N LEU A 159 -19.07 7.43 -7.16
CA LEU A 159 -19.79 8.57 -7.72
C LEU A 159 -19.31 8.89 -9.15
N LEU A 160 -18.02 9.06 -9.36
CA LEU A 160 -17.47 9.41 -10.67
C LEU A 160 -17.75 8.33 -11.70
N THR A 161 -17.51 7.06 -11.35
CA THR A 161 -17.73 5.95 -12.26
C THR A 161 -19.21 5.81 -12.65
N GLN A 162 -20.14 6.06 -11.71
CA GLN A 162 -21.56 5.92 -11.98
C GLN A 162 -22.15 7.06 -12.78
N TYR A 163 -21.72 8.32 -12.56
CA TYR A 163 -22.39 9.50 -13.13
C TYR A 163 -21.59 10.19 -14.22
N ALA A 164 -20.27 10.04 -14.24
CA ALA A 164 -19.39 10.73 -15.20
C ALA A 164 -18.63 9.76 -16.13
N GLY A 165 -18.34 8.56 -15.66
CA GLY A 165 -17.52 7.57 -16.33
C GLY A 165 -16.24 7.24 -15.54
N TRP A 166 -15.67 6.07 -15.80
CA TRP A 166 -14.46 5.61 -15.08
C TRP A 166 -13.24 6.48 -15.41
N GLU A 167 -13.20 7.14 -16.54
CA GLU A 167 -12.10 8.02 -16.99
C GLU A 167 -11.89 9.18 -16.00
N TYR A 168 -12.96 9.67 -15.40
CA TYR A 168 -12.94 10.82 -14.49
C TYR A 168 -12.22 10.53 -13.17
N ILE A 169 -12.06 9.24 -12.78
CA ILE A 169 -11.22 8.93 -11.61
C ILE A 169 -9.75 9.29 -11.84
N PHE A 170 -9.30 9.19 -13.09
CA PHE A 170 -7.95 9.58 -13.49
C PHE A 170 -7.86 11.08 -13.82
N TYR A 171 -8.87 11.64 -14.49
CA TYR A 171 -8.94 13.09 -14.76
C TYR A 171 -8.90 13.92 -13.48
N LEU A 172 -9.44 13.43 -12.36
CA LEU A 172 -9.39 14.10 -11.06
C LEU A 172 -7.96 14.47 -10.65
N ASN A 173 -7.00 13.59 -10.93
CA ASN A 173 -5.59 13.81 -10.59
C ASN A 173 -4.92 14.91 -11.46
N VAL A 174 -5.42 15.16 -12.66
CA VAL A 174 -4.76 16.04 -13.62
C VAL A 174 -4.75 17.50 -13.16
N PRO A 175 -5.90 18.15 -12.86
CA PRO A 175 -5.90 19.54 -12.40
C PRO A 175 -5.18 19.70 -11.06
N ILE A 176 -5.34 18.74 -10.14
CA ILE A 176 -4.70 18.79 -8.83
C ILE A 176 -3.17 18.70 -8.98
N GLY A 177 -2.68 17.75 -9.77
CA GLY A 177 -1.26 17.57 -10.05
C GLY A 177 -0.65 18.75 -10.79
N ALA A 178 -1.36 19.31 -11.78
CA ALA A 178 -0.91 20.49 -12.52
C ALA A 178 -0.76 21.71 -11.61
N VAL A 179 -1.75 22.00 -10.75
CA VAL A 179 -1.67 23.09 -9.78
C VAL A 179 -0.53 22.85 -8.79
N ALA A 180 -0.38 21.65 -8.29
CA ALA A 180 0.71 21.31 -7.36
C ALA A 180 2.09 21.48 -8.03
N LEU A 181 2.26 21.09 -9.30
CA LEU A 181 3.49 21.29 -10.09
C LEU A 181 3.83 22.77 -10.29
N LEU A 182 2.84 23.60 -10.56
CA LEU A 182 3.02 25.05 -10.76
C LEU A 182 3.40 25.76 -9.44
N LEU A 183 2.87 25.30 -8.32
CA LEU A 183 3.10 25.90 -7.02
C LEU A 183 4.37 25.38 -6.33
N ALA A 184 4.75 24.13 -6.57
CA ALA A 184 5.89 23.48 -5.90
C ALA A 184 7.21 24.28 -5.96
N PRO A 185 7.62 24.88 -7.10
CA PRO A 185 8.87 25.64 -7.16
C PRO A 185 8.89 26.89 -6.26
N ARG A 186 7.70 27.47 -5.97
CA ARG A 186 7.54 28.69 -5.19
C ARG A 186 7.37 28.42 -3.69
N ILE A 187 6.74 27.29 -3.36
CA ILE A 187 6.28 27.00 -2.00
C ILE A 187 7.16 25.97 -1.29
N VAL A 188 7.69 24.98 -2.03
CA VAL A 188 8.48 23.89 -1.45
C VAL A 188 9.96 24.27 -1.45
N PRO A 189 10.65 24.24 -0.29
CA PRO A 189 12.09 24.48 -0.25
C PRO A 189 12.88 23.36 -0.90
N GLU A 190 13.97 23.71 -1.61
CA GLU A 190 14.91 22.70 -2.08
C GLU A 190 15.80 22.27 -0.92
N SER A 191 15.99 20.96 -0.79
CA SER A 191 16.93 20.38 0.17
C SER A 191 17.54 19.11 -0.40
N ARG A 192 18.84 18.95 -0.18
CA ARG A 192 19.60 17.74 -0.52
C ARG A 192 20.64 17.46 0.56
N LEU A 193 21.07 16.22 0.67
CA LEU A 193 22.17 15.87 1.54
C LEU A 193 23.50 16.21 0.84
N GLU A 194 24.28 17.13 1.40
CA GLU A 194 25.51 17.66 0.77
C GLU A 194 26.70 16.67 0.80
N THR A 195 26.66 15.61 1.61
CA THR A 195 27.86 14.89 2.04
C THR A 195 27.99 13.44 1.59
N VAL A 196 27.09 12.86 0.79
CA VAL A 196 27.17 11.43 0.47
C VAL A 196 27.19 11.18 -1.03
N ARG A 197 28.38 10.82 -1.57
CA ARG A 197 28.53 10.20 -2.90
C ARG A 197 27.98 8.76 -2.84
N ARG A 198 26.67 8.62 -2.76
CA ARG A 198 26.00 7.30 -2.91
C ARG A 198 25.72 7.05 -4.37
N ARG A 199 25.94 5.81 -4.82
CA ARG A 199 25.66 5.41 -6.20
C ARG A 199 24.20 4.94 -6.34
N PHE A 200 23.63 5.15 -7.51
CA PHE A 200 22.32 4.63 -7.89
C PHE A 200 22.44 3.14 -8.22
N ASP A 201 21.70 2.30 -7.53
CA ASP A 201 21.55 0.88 -7.89
C ASP A 201 20.29 0.69 -8.76
N ALA A 202 20.34 1.23 -9.98
CA ALA A 202 19.27 1.02 -10.94
C ALA A 202 19.15 -0.44 -11.38
N ALA A 203 20.27 -1.18 -11.40
CA ALA A 203 20.28 -2.59 -11.77
C ALA A 203 19.54 -3.44 -10.76
N GLY A 204 19.75 -3.22 -9.45
CA GLY A 204 18.99 -3.87 -8.39
C GLY A 204 17.50 -3.56 -8.47
N ALA A 205 17.11 -2.28 -8.63
CA ALA A 205 15.70 -1.90 -8.77
C ALA A 205 15.02 -2.58 -9.97
N LEU A 206 15.67 -2.57 -11.13
CA LEU A 206 15.13 -3.19 -12.35
C LEU A 206 15.05 -4.72 -12.22
N ALA A 207 16.07 -5.37 -11.68
CA ALA A 207 16.07 -6.82 -11.48
C ALA A 207 14.99 -7.24 -10.47
N GLY A 208 14.89 -6.54 -9.33
CA GLY A 208 13.88 -6.83 -8.31
C GLY A 208 12.46 -6.62 -8.83
N THR A 209 12.17 -5.45 -9.42
CA THR A 209 10.84 -5.13 -9.96
C THR A 209 10.50 -6.03 -11.15
N GLY A 210 11.43 -6.25 -12.07
CA GLY A 210 11.24 -7.13 -13.23
C GLY A 210 10.97 -8.58 -12.82
N GLY A 211 11.71 -9.10 -11.83
CA GLY A 211 11.48 -10.42 -11.26
C GLY A 211 10.08 -10.57 -10.64
N LEU A 212 9.60 -9.56 -9.91
CA LEU A 212 8.26 -9.55 -9.34
C LEU A 212 7.17 -9.43 -10.40
N VAL A 213 7.38 -8.61 -11.43
CA VAL A 213 6.44 -8.50 -12.57
C VAL A 213 6.31 -9.85 -13.28
N LEU A 214 7.43 -10.52 -13.55
CA LEU A 214 7.40 -11.86 -14.17
C LEU A 214 6.73 -12.90 -13.26
N LEU A 215 6.98 -12.84 -11.94
CA LEU A 215 6.33 -13.74 -10.98
C LEU A 215 4.82 -13.60 -11.01
N VAL A 216 4.33 -12.35 -10.93
CA VAL A 216 2.89 -12.06 -11.00
C VAL A 216 2.32 -12.45 -12.36
N ALA A 217 3.04 -12.21 -13.47
CA ALA A 217 2.62 -12.61 -14.80
C ALA A 217 2.48 -14.15 -14.92
N ALA A 218 3.43 -14.90 -14.38
CA ALA A 218 3.37 -16.37 -14.38
C ALA A 218 2.15 -16.87 -13.59
N ILE A 219 1.92 -16.35 -12.37
CA ILE A 219 0.77 -16.72 -11.53
C ILE A 219 -0.54 -16.39 -12.24
N SER A 220 -0.65 -15.22 -12.86
CA SER A 220 -1.86 -14.74 -13.52
C SER A 220 -2.22 -15.53 -14.79
N GLN A 221 -1.21 -15.99 -15.50
CA GLN A 221 -1.39 -16.72 -16.77
C GLN A 221 -1.48 -18.23 -16.61
N ALA A 222 -1.01 -18.78 -15.49
CA ALA A 222 -1.02 -20.20 -15.23
C ALA A 222 -2.39 -20.89 -15.39
N PRO A 223 -3.54 -20.31 -15.01
CA PRO A 223 -4.86 -20.90 -15.25
C PRO A 223 -5.20 -21.05 -16.73
N GLN A 224 -4.72 -20.16 -17.59
CA GLN A 224 -5.01 -20.16 -19.02
C GLN A 224 -4.14 -21.15 -19.80
N TYR A 225 -2.84 -21.21 -19.48
CA TYR A 225 -1.87 -22.04 -20.21
C TYR A 225 -1.56 -23.35 -19.52
N GLY A 226 -1.88 -23.51 -18.25
CA GLY A 226 -1.51 -24.65 -17.40
C GLY A 226 -0.22 -24.38 -16.61
N TRP A 227 -0.17 -24.88 -15.37
CA TRP A 227 1.01 -24.76 -14.50
C TRP A 227 2.24 -25.51 -15.04
N GLY A 228 2.03 -26.62 -15.76
CA GLY A 228 3.07 -27.43 -16.40
C GLY A 228 3.48 -26.97 -17.79
N ALA A 229 2.88 -25.94 -18.35
CA ALA A 229 3.20 -25.46 -19.69
C ALA A 229 4.60 -24.85 -19.75
N THR A 230 5.34 -25.14 -20.81
CA THR A 230 6.70 -24.62 -21.04
C THR A 230 6.78 -23.11 -20.90
N ARG A 231 5.76 -22.39 -21.37
CA ARG A 231 5.66 -20.93 -21.24
C ARG A 231 5.59 -20.50 -19.77
N THR A 232 4.72 -21.11 -18.96
CA THR A 232 4.57 -20.79 -17.54
C THR A 232 5.86 -21.08 -16.79
N ILE A 233 6.48 -22.24 -17.03
CA ILE A 233 7.76 -22.63 -16.43
C ILE A 233 8.88 -21.67 -16.84
N ALA A 234 8.95 -21.27 -18.10
CA ALA A 234 9.96 -20.33 -18.59
C ALA A 234 9.83 -18.95 -17.94
N VAL A 235 8.60 -18.42 -17.80
CA VAL A 235 8.35 -17.13 -17.13
C VAL A 235 8.68 -17.21 -15.63
N LEU A 236 8.34 -18.31 -14.95
CA LEU A 236 8.73 -18.55 -13.55
C LEU A 236 10.26 -18.65 -13.39
N ALA A 237 10.93 -19.37 -14.27
CA ALA A 237 12.39 -19.45 -14.25
C ALA A 237 13.04 -18.08 -14.47
N GLY A 238 12.52 -17.27 -15.39
CA GLY A 238 12.94 -15.88 -15.59
C GLY A 238 12.71 -15.00 -14.35
N ALA A 239 11.55 -15.15 -13.70
CA ALA A 239 11.25 -14.45 -12.45
C ALA A 239 12.26 -14.81 -11.36
N VAL A 240 12.51 -16.10 -11.14
CA VAL A 240 13.48 -16.58 -10.14
C VAL A 240 14.89 -16.11 -10.48
N ALA A 241 15.30 -16.18 -11.75
CA ALA A 241 16.61 -15.71 -12.20
C ALA A 241 16.81 -14.21 -11.90
N LEU A 242 15.82 -13.36 -12.20
CA LEU A 242 15.88 -11.92 -11.88
C LEU A 242 15.88 -11.65 -10.38
N LEU A 243 15.09 -12.37 -9.58
CA LEU A 243 15.09 -12.19 -8.12
C LEU A 243 16.41 -12.66 -7.49
N VAL A 244 17.00 -13.75 -8.01
CA VAL A 244 18.36 -14.18 -7.60
C VAL A 244 19.40 -13.13 -8.02
N ALA A 245 19.33 -12.63 -9.26
CA ALA A 245 20.20 -11.55 -9.72
C ALA A 245 20.09 -10.31 -8.83
N PHE A 246 18.86 -9.89 -8.46
CA PHE A 246 18.63 -8.83 -7.49
C PHE A 246 19.37 -9.06 -6.17
N LEU A 247 19.21 -10.23 -5.56
CA LEU A 247 19.90 -10.57 -4.30
C LEU A 247 21.43 -10.60 -4.44
N LEU A 248 21.94 -11.04 -5.59
CA LEU A 248 23.40 -11.03 -5.86
C LEU A 248 23.94 -9.61 -6.08
N ILE A 249 23.17 -8.76 -6.77
CA ILE A 249 23.50 -7.33 -6.94
C ILE A 249 23.55 -6.64 -5.58
N GLU A 250 22.48 -6.77 -4.77
CA GLU A 250 22.39 -6.17 -3.43
C GLU A 250 23.51 -6.60 -2.47
N ARG A 251 24.07 -7.82 -2.67
CA ARG A 251 25.21 -8.32 -1.89
C ARG A 251 26.56 -7.73 -2.34
N ARG A 252 26.68 -7.32 -3.61
CA ARG A 252 27.95 -6.89 -4.22
C ARG A 252 28.11 -5.38 -4.33
N VAL A 253 27.01 -4.65 -4.43
CA VAL A 253 27.00 -3.20 -4.56
C VAL A 253 27.40 -2.57 -3.22
N THR A 254 28.29 -1.57 -3.28
CA THR A 254 28.76 -0.84 -2.09
C THR A 254 27.64 -0.09 -1.38
N ASP A 255 26.65 0.37 -2.14
CA ASP A 255 25.52 1.13 -1.66
C ASP A 255 24.20 0.47 -2.07
N PRO A 256 23.78 -0.66 -1.47
CA PRO A 256 22.59 -1.40 -1.85
C PRO A 256 21.30 -0.59 -1.59
N ILE A 257 20.27 -0.77 -2.42
CA ILE A 257 18.94 -0.21 -2.17
C ILE A 257 18.35 -0.85 -0.91
N LEU A 258 18.55 -2.16 -0.79
CA LEU A 258 18.09 -2.97 0.32
C LEU A 258 19.27 -3.61 1.04
N PRO A 259 19.88 -2.96 2.04
CA PRO A 259 20.93 -3.58 2.81
C PRO A 259 20.39 -4.79 3.56
N LEU A 260 20.73 -6.00 3.09
CA LEU A 260 20.18 -7.26 3.64
C LEU A 260 20.50 -7.43 5.14
N SER A 261 21.51 -6.69 5.65
CA SER A 261 21.82 -6.67 7.09
C SER A 261 20.70 -6.12 7.96
N ILE A 262 19.76 -5.32 7.42
CA ILE A 262 18.61 -4.77 8.18
C ILE A 262 17.68 -5.89 8.66
N PHE A 263 17.62 -7.01 7.93
CA PHE A 263 16.82 -8.18 8.34
C PHE A 263 17.40 -8.99 9.51
N ARG A 264 18.62 -8.64 9.98
CA ARG A 264 19.13 -9.17 11.26
C ARG A 264 18.29 -8.69 12.45
N LEU A 265 17.60 -7.57 12.30
CA LEU A 265 16.58 -7.12 13.24
C LEU A 265 15.32 -8.00 13.07
N ARG A 266 15.22 -9.04 13.88
CA ARG A 266 14.14 -10.04 13.80
C ARG A 266 12.75 -9.43 13.83
N THR A 267 12.53 -8.42 14.69
CA THR A 267 11.23 -7.72 14.77
C THR A 267 10.88 -7.00 13.48
N LEU A 268 11.84 -6.31 12.86
CA LEU A 268 11.65 -5.67 11.54
C LEU A 268 11.37 -6.72 10.45
N ALA A 269 12.12 -7.84 10.44
CA ALA A 269 11.87 -8.91 9.48
C ALA A 269 10.46 -9.50 9.65
N GLY A 270 10.04 -9.76 10.88
CA GLY A 270 8.68 -10.23 11.21
C GLY A 270 7.59 -9.24 10.81
N ALA A 271 7.83 -7.94 11.03
CA ALA A 271 6.90 -6.88 10.62
C ALA A 271 6.76 -6.78 9.10
N ASN A 272 7.86 -6.94 8.34
CA ASN A 272 7.81 -6.95 6.87
C ASN A 272 7.10 -8.18 6.31
N ILE A 273 7.31 -9.37 6.88
CA ILE A 273 6.57 -10.58 6.51
C ILE A 273 5.09 -10.41 6.82
N ALA A 274 4.75 -9.91 8.01
CA ALA A 274 3.36 -9.63 8.37
C ALA A 274 2.75 -8.56 7.47
N GLY A 275 3.50 -7.51 7.10
CA GLY A 275 3.08 -6.47 6.16
C GLY A 275 2.82 -7.02 4.75
N LEU A 276 3.67 -7.92 4.26
CA LEU A 276 3.48 -8.60 2.98
C LEU A 276 2.22 -9.45 3.00
N LEU A 277 1.99 -10.23 4.05
CA LEU A 277 0.80 -11.07 4.18
C LEU A 277 -0.47 -10.26 4.45
N LEU A 278 -0.36 -9.12 5.16
CA LEU A 278 -1.45 -8.14 5.30
C LEU A 278 -1.88 -7.60 3.93
N GLY A 279 -0.92 -7.13 3.13
CA GLY A 279 -1.18 -6.67 1.77
C GLY A 279 -1.81 -7.77 0.93
N GLY A 280 -1.24 -8.97 0.96
CA GLY A 280 -1.70 -10.12 0.20
C GLY A 280 -3.10 -10.61 0.56
N SER A 281 -3.49 -10.52 1.82
CA SER A 281 -4.83 -10.90 2.26
C SER A 281 -5.82 -9.74 2.08
N PHE A 282 -5.55 -8.56 2.65
CA PHE A 282 -6.53 -7.49 2.76
C PHE A 282 -6.77 -6.74 1.44
N TYR A 283 -5.72 -6.39 0.67
CA TYR A 283 -5.92 -5.69 -0.61
C TYR A 283 -6.59 -6.61 -1.64
N ALA A 284 -6.24 -7.90 -1.63
CA ALA A 284 -6.91 -8.88 -2.47
C ALA A 284 -8.36 -9.16 -2.01
N PHE A 285 -8.65 -9.07 -0.71
CA PHE A 285 -10.03 -9.13 -0.19
C PHE A 285 -10.89 -7.99 -0.72
N ILE A 286 -10.34 -6.75 -0.74
CA ILE A 286 -11.02 -5.59 -1.34
C ILE A 286 -11.28 -5.84 -2.83
N PHE A 287 -10.29 -6.33 -3.56
CA PHE A 287 -10.40 -6.61 -4.99
C PHE A 287 -11.49 -7.65 -5.28
N VAL A 288 -11.42 -8.83 -4.65
CA VAL A 288 -12.37 -9.93 -4.83
C VAL A 288 -13.79 -9.52 -4.38
N GLY A 289 -13.90 -8.87 -3.23
CA GLY A 289 -15.18 -8.40 -2.70
C GLY A 289 -15.85 -7.37 -3.61
N THR A 290 -15.08 -6.47 -4.21
CA THR A 290 -15.61 -5.50 -5.18
C THR A 290 -16.11 -6.18 -6.45
N LEU A 291 -15.35 -7.15 -6.99
CA LEU A 291 -15.77 -7.91 -8.17
C LEU A 291 -17.04 -8.73 -7.87
N TYR A 292 -17.10 -9.41 -6.73
CA TYR A 292 -18.29 -10.16 -6.31
C TYR A 292 -19.52 -9.24 -6.23
N MET A 293 -19.43 -8.10 -5.54
CA MET A 293 -20.55 -7.16 -5.42
C MET A 293 -21.05 -6.65 -6.78
N GLN A 294 -20.15 -6.35 -7.71
CA GLN A 294 -20.55 -5.78 -8.99
C GLN A 294 -20.90 -6.83 -10.05
N GLN A 295 -20.21 -7.98 -10.08
CA GLN A 295 -20.42 -9.02 -11.12
C GLN A 295 -21.50 -10.04 -10.74
N VAL A 296 -21.67 -10.34 -9.45
CA VAL A 296 -22.66 -11.33 -8.96
C VAL A 296 -23.90 -10.65 -8.40
N LEU A 297 -23.72 -9.67 -7.49
CA LEU A 297 -24.86 -8.97 -6.87
C LEU A 297 -25.38 -7.80 -7.72
N HIS A 298 -24.70 -7.47 -8.83
CA HIS A 298 -25.06 -6.36 -9.73
C HIS A 298 -25.13 -5.00 -9.02
N TYR A 299 -24.34 -4.80 -7.95
CA TYR A 299 -24.24 -3.50 -7.31
C TYR A 299 -23.63 -2.48 -8.27
N SER A 300 -24.18 -1.26 -8.22
CA SER A 300 -23.53 -0.13 -8.90
C SER A 300 -22.16 0.16 -8.28
N ALA A 301 -21.31 0.87 -8.99
CA ALA A 301 -20.00 1.30 -8.47
C ALA A 301 -20.15 2.07 -7.15
N LEU A 302 -21.17 2.94 -7.04
CA LEU A 302 -21.44 3.68 -5.80
C LEU A 302 -21.88 2.75 -4.66
N GLN A 303 -22.76 1.79 -4.91
CA GLN A 303 -23.19 0.84 -3.88
C GLN A 303 -22.02 -0.02 -3.38
N ALA A 304 -21.17 -0.50 -4.29
CA ALA A 304 -19.96 -1.24 -3.92
C ALA A 304 -19.00 -0.36 -3.11
N GLY A 305 -18.84 0.89 -3.49
CA GLY A 305 -18.06 1.88 -2.76
C GLY A 305 -18.59 2.12 -1.35
N LEU A 306 -19.88 2.39 -1.21
CA LEU A 306 -20.52 2.59 0.09
C LEU A 306 -20.46 1.35 0.98
N ALA A 307 -20.50 0.15 0.41
CA ALA A 307 -20.36 -1.09 1.17
C ALA A 307 -19.00 -1.17 1.89
N TRP A 308 -17.91 -0.71 1.26
CA TRP A 308 -16.58 -0.68 1.88
C TRP A 308 -16.45 0.29 3.05
N LEU A 309 -17.40 1.21 3.25
CA LEU A 309 -17.44 2.07 4.43
C LEU A 309 -17.55 1.25 5.73
N ALA A 310 -18.20 0.09 5.69
CA ALA A 310 -18.27 -0.78 6.86
C ALA A 310 -16.87 -1.17 7.37
N ALA A 311 -15.95 -1.52 6.48
CA ALA A 311 -14.55 -1.84 6.85
C ALA A 311 -13.77 -0.58 7.24
N SER A 312 -13.86 0.50 6.45
CA SER A 312 -13.07 1.71 6.65
C SER A 312 -13.46 2.43 7.95
N LEU A 313 -14.75 2.61 8.22
CA LEU A 313 -15.23 3.27 9.44
C LEU A 313 -14.90 2.44 10.69
N THR A 314 -15.01 1.11 10.61
CA THR A 314 -14.60 0.22 11.71
C THR A 314 -13.12 0.34 11.98
N SER A 315 -12.27 0.36 10.94
CA SER A 315 -10.83 0.52 11.10
C SER A 315 -10.48 1.87 11.76
N ILE A 316 -11.11 2.95 11.34
CA ILE A 316 -10.91 4.29 11.92
C ILE A 316 -11.36 4.32 13.39
N ALA A 317 -12.55 3.80 13.68
CA ALA A 317 -13.11 3.79 15.04
C ALA A 317 -12.24 3.00 16.02
N LEU A 318 -11.62 1.90 15.56
CA LEU A 318 -10.80 1.03 16.41
C LEU A 318 -9.31 1.39 16.43
N ALA A 319 -8.86 2.37 15.63
CA ALA A 319 -7.45 2.77 15.59
C ALA A 319 -6.92 3.22 16.95
N GLY A 320 -7.68 4.04 17.69
CA GLY A 320 -7.31 4.48 19.04
C GLY A 320 -7.23 3.32 20.04
N LEU A 321 -8.16 2.36 19.97
CA LEU A 321 -8.14 1.16 20.80
C LEU A 321 -6.92 0.29 20.47
N SER A 322 -6.60 0.10 19.18
CA SER A 322 -5.40 -0.62 18.75
C SER A 322 -4.14 -0.01 19.36
N GLN A 323 -3.99 1.32 19.26
CA GLN A 323 -2.87 2.04 19.85
C GLN A 323 -2.78 1.83 21.38
N ALA A 324 -3.91 1.92 22.09
CA ALA A 324 -3.95 1.71 23.52
C ALA A 324 -3.58 0.27 23.94
N LEU A 325 -4.04 -0.72 23.16
CA LEU A 325 -3.70 -2.13 23.40
C LEU A 325 -2.22 -2.43 23.12
N VAL A 326 -1.65 -1.83 22.07
CA VAL A 326 -0.20 -1.93 21.79
C VAL A 326 0.61 -1.36 22.95
N THR A 327 0.23 -0.21 23.49
CA THR A 327 0.93 0.42 24.61
C THR A 327 0.89 -0.43 25.88
N ARG A 328 -0.21 -1.17 26.12
CA ARG A 328 -0.39 -2.00 27.34
C ARG A 328 0.12 -3.44 27.18
N GLY A 329 -0.08 -4.04 26.02
CA GLY A 329 0.16 -5.47 25.77
C GLY A 329 1.29 -5.78 24.79
N GLY A 330 1.87 -4.75 24.19
CA GLY A 330 2.93 -4.87 23.17
C GLY A 330 2.40 -5.17 21.77
N THR A 331 3.25 -4.96 20.77
CA THR A 331 2.91 -5.06 19.36
C THR A 331 2.51 -6.48 18.93
N LYS A 332 3.18 -7.50 19.45
CA LYS A 332 3.09 -8.90 19.00
C LYS A 332 1.67 -9.49 19.06
N ILE A 333 1.00 -9.36 20.21
CA ILE A 333 -0.32 -9.96 20.44
C ILE A 333 -1.39 -9.21 19.62
N VAL A 334 -1.33 -7.88 19.61
CA VAL A 334 -2.29 -7.04 18.88
C VAL A 334 -2.18 -7.29 17.37
N MET A 335 -0.96 -7.40 16.85
CA MET A 335 -0.70 -7.72 15.45
C MET A 335 -1.23 -9.10 15.05
N ALA A 336 -0.98 -10.12 15.89
CA ALA A 336 -1.50 -11.48 15.66
C ALA A 336 -3.02 -11.51 15.68
N ALA A 337 -3.67 -10.83 16.64
CA ALA A 337 -5.13 -10.69 16.68
C ALA A 337 -5.67 -10.00 15.42
N GLY A 338 -5.02 -8.92 14.96
CA GLY A 338 -5.41 -8.23 13.71
C GLY A 338 -5.34 -9.15 12.49
N MET A 339 -4.25 -9.90 12.31
CA MET A 339 -4.11 -10.84 11.20
C MET A 339 -5.11 -12.00 11.30
N THR A 340 -5.42 -12.47 12.50
CA THR A 340 -6.48 -13.46 12.73
C THR A 340 -7.84 -12.92 12.30
N MET A 341 -8.17 -11.68 12.64
CA MET A 341 -9.44 -11.06 12.25
C MET A 341 -9.55 -10.86 10.74
N ILE A 342 -8.45 -10.46 10.06
CA ILE A 342 -8.43 -10.35 8.59
C ILE A 342 -8.69 -11.72 7.96
N GLY A 343 -7.96 -12.75 8.42
CA GLY A 343 -8.14 -14.12 7.94
C GLY A 343 -9.55 -14.65 8.21
N ALA A 344 -10.07 -14.45 9.42
CA ALA A 344 -11.44 -14.84 9.80
C ALA A 344 -12.51 -14.11 8.99
N GLY A 345 -12.34 -12.80 8.74
CA GLY A 345 -13.24 -12.01 7.90
C GLY A 345 -13.29 -12.54 6.46
N ALA A 346 -12.13 -12.88 5.89
CA ALA A 346 -12.05 -13.48 4.57
C ALA A 346 -12.69 -14.86 4.52
N ILE A 347 -12.46 -15.72 5.53
CA ILE A 347 -13.08 -17.04 5.65
C ILE A 347 -14.59 -16.91 5.83
N TRP A 348 -15.06 -15.97 6.66
CA TRP A 348 -16.49 -15.74 6.83
C TRP A 348 -17.15 -15.31 5.51
N ALA A 349 -16.47 -14.46 4.75
CA ALA A 349 -16.95 -14.03 3.43
C ALA A 349 -17.04 -15.17 2.39
N THR A 350 -16.49 -16.36 2.64
CA THR A 350 -16.70 -17.51 1.75
C THR A 350 -18.13 -18.03 1.70
N GLN A 351 -18.96 -17.62 2.67
CA GLN A 351 -20.38 -18.03 2.75
C GLN A 351 -21.32 -17.13 1.93
N VAL A 352 -20.78 -16.22 1.11
CA VAL A 352 -21.61 -15.34 0.26
C VAL A 352 -22.41 -16.15 -0.78
N PRO A 353 -23.73 -15.94 -0.89
CA PRO A 353 -24.58 -16.66 -1.86
C PRO A 353 -24.64 -15.92 -3.20
N VAL A 354 -25.22 -16.57 -4.22
CA VAL A 354 -25.50 -15.93 -5.53
C VAL A 354 -26.45 -14.74 -5.38
N HIS A 355 -27.44 -14.84 -4.50
CA HIS A 355 -28.41 -13.79 -4.19
C HIS A 355 -28.17 -13.28 -2.76
N GLY A 356 -27.13 -12.51 -2.56
CA GLY A 356 -26.75 -12.00 -1.25
C GLY A 356 -27.29 -10.59 -0.98
N HIS A 357 -27.47 -10.29 0.31
CA HIS A 357 -27.78 -8.95 0.81
C HIS A 357 -26.64 -8.39 1.63
N PHE A 358 -26.39 -7.08 1.52
CA PHE A 358 -25.26 -6.42 2.20
C PHE A 358 -25.21 -6.74 3.70
N LEU A 359 -26.31 -6.45 4.42
CA LEU A 359 -26.33 -6.59 5.89
C LEU A 359 -26.19 -8.04 6.35
N ALA A 360 -26.78 -9.00 5.62
CA ALA A 360 -26.77 -10.40 6.01
C ALA A 360 -25.46 -11.12 5.68
N ASN A 361 -24.82 -10.76 4.54
CA ASN A 361 -23.74 -11.58 3.99
C ASN A 361 -22.38 -10.85 3.90
N LEU A 362 -22.34 -9.51 3.82
CA LEU A 362 -21.12 -8.75 3.57
C LEU A 362 -20.70 -7.88 4.75
N ALA A 363 -21.66 -7.25 5.44
CA ALA A 363 -21.36 -6.30 6.51
C ALA A 363 -20.52 -6.91 7.64
N GLY A 364 -20.90 -8.11 8.13
CA GLY A 364 -20.16 -8.81 9.18
C GLY A 364 -18.70 -9.10 8.80
N PRO A 365 -18.42 -9.82 7.69
CA PRO A 365 -17.08 -10.03 7.19
C PRO A 365 -16.26 -8.75 7.01
N MET A 366 -16.86 -7.69 6.45
CA MET A 366 -16.20 -6.40 6.24
C MET A 366 -15.85 -5.68 7.55
N VAL A 367 -16.77 -5.70 8.54
CA VAL A 367 -16.51 -5.13 9.87
C VAL A 367 -15.36 -5.88 10.55
N VAL A 368 -15.35 -7.21 10.52
CA VAL A 368 -14.28 -8.02 11.12
C VAL A 368 -12.95 -7.78 10.42
N ALA A 369 -12.90 -7.76 9.09
CA ALA A 369 -11.70 -7.46 8.35
C ALA A 369 -11.21 -6.02 8.58
N GLY A 370 -12.11 -5.05 8.68
CA GLY A 370 -11.81 -3.65 9.00
C GLY A 370 -11.22 -3.49 10.41
N ALA A 371 -11.79 -4.16 11.40
CA ALA A 371 -11.23 -4.23 12.75
C ALA A 371 -9.82 -4.87 12.72
N GLY A 372 -9.68 -5.98 11.99
CA GLY A 372 -8.41 -6.64 11.77
C GLY A 372 -7.35 -5.72 11.18
N THR A 373 -7.74 -4.84 10.25
CA THR A 373 -6.83 -3.86 9.65
C THR A 373 -6.29 -2.88 10.69
N ALA A 374 -7.14 -2.34 11.58
CA ALA A 374 -6.69 -1.46 12.66
C ALA A 374 -5.71 -2.17 13.61
N PHE A 375 -6.02 -3.42 13.99
CA PHE A 375 -5.19 -4.21 14.89
C PHE A 375 -3.96 -4.86 14.24
N ALA A 376 -3.84 -4.85 12.90
CA ALA A 376 -2.65 -5.31 12.20
C ALA A 376 -1.76 -4.13 11.75
N PHE A 377 -2.30 -3.14 11.04
CA PHE A 377 -1.53 -2.09 10.37
C PHE A 377 -0.72 -1.23 11.36
N ILE A 378 -1.36 -0.79 12.47
CA ILE A 378 -0.71 0.06 13.46
C ILE A 378 0.46 -0.66 14.15
N PRO A 379 0.28 -1.86 14.76
CA PRO A 379 1.39 -2.55 15.40
C PRO A 379 2.46 -3.05 14.42
N ILE A 380 2.12 -3.41 13.19
CA ILE A 380 3.09 -3.74 12.14
C ILE A 380 3.99 -2.53 11.87
N SER A 381 3.41 -1.33 11.75
CA SER A 381 4.16 -0.09 11.50
C SER A 381 5.10 0.24 12.67
N ILE A 382 4.64 0.06 13.91
CA ILE A 382 5.46 0.26 15.11
C ILE A 382 6.58 -0.77 15.18
N ALA A 383 6.27 -2.06 14.95
CA ALA A 383 7.25 -3.14 14.98
C ALA A 383 8.32 -3.02 13.88
N ALA A 384 7.95 -2.48 12.71
CA ALA A 384 8.90 -2.24 11.63
C ALA A 384 9.97 -1.19 11.97
N LEU A 385 9.67 -0.28 12.89
CA LEU A 385 10.60 0.75 13.36
C LEU A 385 11.31 0.38 14.66
N ALA A 386 10.91 -0.70 15.32
CA ALA A 386 11.46 -1.12 16.60
C ALA A 386 12.94 -1.54 16.48
N GLY A 387 13.80 -0.89 17.25
CA GLY A 387 15.24 -1.13 17.26
C GLY A 387 15.99 -0.64 16.00
N VAL A 388 15.33 0.10 15.12
CA VAL A 388 15.94 0.73 13.94
C VAL A 388 16.58 2.05 14.36
N LYS A 389 17.81 2.30 13.87
CA LYS A 389 18.49 3.59 14.10
C LYS A 389 17.71 4.70 13.38
N GLU A 390 17.69 5.91 13.97
CA GLU A 390 16.94 7.06 13.44
C GLU A 390 17.29 7.35 11.96
N GLN A 391 18.58 7.26 11.59
CA GLN A 391 19.07 7.45 10.21
C GLN A 391 18.54 6.40 9.23
N GLN A 392 18.04 5.27 9.70
CA GLN A 392 17.50 4.15 8.92
C GLN A 392 15.97 4.04 8.99
N ALA A 393 15.30 4.90 9.78
CA ALA A 393 13.84 4.84 9.96
C ALA A 393 13.08 5.01 8.62
N GLY A 394 13.56 5.90 7.75
CA GLY A 394 13.00 6.08 6.41
C GLY A 394 13.11 4.81 5.54
N LEU A 395 14.27 4.13 5.59
CA LEU A 395 14.48 2.86 4.89
C LEU A 395 13.52 1.77 5.42
N ALA A 396 13.41 1.64 6.74
CA ALA A 396 12.55 0.63 7.36
C ALA A 396 11.06 0.85 7.04
N SER A 397 10.60 2.11 7.07
CA SER A 397 9.24 2.50 6.66
C SER A 397 9.00 2.25 5.17
N GLY A 398 9.95 2.63 4.31
CA GLY A 398 9.89 2.35 2.87
C GLY A 398 9.82 0.85 2.57
N LEU A 399 10.63 0.06 3.27
CA LEU A 399 10.63 -1.40 3.13
C LEU A 399 9.29 -2.02 3.54
N LEU A 400 8.69 -1.55 4.63
CA LEU A 400 7.36 -1.99 5.04
C LEU A 400 6.30 -1.68 3.97
N ASN A 401 6.28 -0.45 3.45
CA ASN A 401 5.37 -0.08 2.37
C ASN A 401 5.60 -0.93 1.12
N THR A 402 6.86 -1.15 0.73
CA THR A 402 7.21 -2.05 -0.37
C THR A 402 6.66 -3.46 -0.11
N SER A 403 6.86 -4.03 1.07
CA SER A 403 6.35 -5.36 1.44
C SER A 403 4.82 -5.43 1.33
N GLN A 404 4.09 -4.42 1.80
CA GLN A 404 2.63 -4.37 1.70
C GLN A 404 2.15 -4.28 0.24
N GLN A 405 2.77 -3.45 -0.59
CA GLN A 405 2.39 -3.30 -1.99
C GLN A 405 2.68 -4.56 -2.81
N LEU A 406 3.86 -5.17 -2.60
CA LEU A 406 4.22 -6.43 -3.23
C LEU A 406 3.29 -7.57 -2.79
N GLY A 407 3.00 -7.63 -1.49
CA GLY A 407 2.03 -8.56 -0.95
C GLY A 407 0.67 -8.40 -1.62
N GLY A 408 0.17 -7.17 -1.75
CA GLY A 408 -1.09 -6.85 -2.41
C GLY A 408 -1.11 -7.32 -3.87
N ALA A 409 -0.07 -7.02 -4.64
CA ALA A 409 0.03 -7.44 -6.03
C ALA A 409 0.03 -8.98 -6.19
N ILE A 410 0.83 -9.67 -5.37
CA ILE A 410 0.91 -11.13 -5.38
C ILE A 410 -0.43 -11.74 -4.91
N GLY A 411 -1.02 -11.21 -3.84
CA GLY A 411 -2.29 -11.69 -3.31
C GLY A 411 -3.45 -11.54 -4.32
N ILE A 412 -3.54 -10.40 -5.00
CA ILE A 412 -4.53 -10.16 -6.06
C ILE A 412 -4.31 -11.14 -7.22
N ALA A 413 -3.05 -11.38 -7.61
CA ALA A 413 -2.73 -12.32 -8.68
C ALA A 413 -3.13 -13.76 -8.32
N ILE A 414 -2.83 -14.21 -7.10
CA ILE A 414 -3.22 -15.52 -6.60
C ILE A 414 -4.75 -15.62 -6.55
N ALA A 415 -5.43 -14.65 -5.96
CA ALA A 415 -6.88 -14.64 -5.83
C ALA A 415 -7.58 -14.66 -7.19
N SER A 416 -7.13 -13.83 -8.15
CA SER A 416 -7.68 -13.81 -9.52
C SER A 416 -7.47 -15.12 -10.24
N SER A 417 -6.27 -15.71 -10.09
CA SER A 417 -5.91 -17.00 -10.71
C SER A 417 -6.79 -18.13 -10.17
N VAL A 418 -6.95 -18.20 -8.84
CA VAL A 418 -7.79 -19.20 -8.17
C VAL A 418 -9.26 -19.01 -8.53
N ALA A 419 -9.76 -17.77 -8.48
CA ALA A 419 -11.15 -17.48 -8.85
C ALA A 419 -11.44 -17.89 -10.29
N ALA A 420 -10.59 -17.51 -11.24
CA ALA A 420 -10.78 -17.83 -12.66
C ALA A 420 -10.71 -19.35 -12.92
N SER A 421 -9.73 -20.04 -12.35
CA SER A 421 -9.57 -21.49 -12.52
C SER A 421 -10.77 -22.26 -11.96
N HIS A 422 -11.21 -21.93 -10.74
CA HIS A 422 -12.34 -22.60 -10.12
C HIS A 422 -13.68 -22.29 -10.82
N THR A 423 -13.87 -21.04 -11.28
CA THR A 423 -15.02 -20.66 -12.10
C THR A 423 -15.10 -21.51 -13.37
N GLN A 424 -13.98 -21.67 -14.09
CA GLN A 424 -13.96 -22.49 -15.29
C GLN A 424 -14.27 -23.96 -14.99
N THR A 425 -13.72 -24.52 -13.92
CA THR A 425 -14.02 -25.89 -13.49
C THR A 425 -15.52 -26.08 -13.26
N LEU A 426 -16.19 -25.15 -12.57
CA LEU A 426 -17.62 -25.19 -12.30
C LEU A 426 -18.46 -25.02 -13.57
N LEU A 427 -18.05 -24.16 -14.51
CA LEU A 427 -18.71 -24.01 -15.81
C LEU A 427 -18.64 -25.29 -16.64
N HIS A 428 -17.47 -25.94 -16.66
CA HIS A 428 -17.31 -27.24 -17.35
C HIS A 428 -18.11 -28.35 -16.67
N ALA A 429 -18.36 -28.26 -15.36
CA ALA A 429 -19.25 -29.16 -14.62
C ALA A 429 -20.76 -28.86 -14.83
N GLY A 430 -21.10 -27.87 -15.65
CA GLY A 430 -22.49 -27.52 -16.00
C GLY A 430 -23.19 -26.58 -15.04
N HIS A 431 -22.48 -25.95 -14.12
CA HIS A 431 -23.07 -24.94 -13.24
C HIS A 431 -23.43 -23.66 -14.02
N ALA A 432 -24.51 -22.99 -13.63
CA ALA A 432 -24.88 -21.68 -14.18
C ALA A 432 -23.80 -20.62 -13.90
N ALA A 433 -23.60 -19.69 -14.83
CA ALA A 433 -22.52 -18.69 -14.74
C ALA A 433 -22.50 -17.90 -13.41
N PRO A 434 -23.62 -17.43 -12.83
CA PRO A 434 -23.59 -16.74 -11.53
C PRO A 434 -23.11 -17.64 -10.38
N ALA A 435 -23.50 -18.93 -10.39
CA ALA A 435 -23.08 -19.88 -9.37
C ALA A 435 -21.59 -20.23 -9.52
N ALA A 436 -21.13 -20.42 -10.76
CA ALA A 436 -19.72 -20.68 -11.05
C ALA A 436 -18.81 -19.50 -10.64
N LEU A 437 -19.22 -18.25 -10.94
CA LEU A 437 -18.51 -17.03 -10.51
C LEU A 437 -18.47 -16.92 -8.99
N THR A 438 -19.60 -17.15 -8.32
CA THR A 438 -19.66 -17.12 -6.85
C THR A 438 -18.73 -18.16 -6.25
N GLY A 439 -18.73 -19.40 -6.74
CA GLY A 439 -17.81 -20.46 -6.30
C GLY A 439 -16.34 -20.08 -6.49
N GLY A 440 -16.02 -19.46 -7.62
CA GLY A 440 -14.68 -18.94 -7.88
C GLY A 440 -14.23 -17.89 -6.85
N PHE A 441 -15.10 -16.93 -6.54
CA PHE A 441 -14.80 -15.92 -5.52
C PHE A 441 -14.73 -16.53 -4.11
N GLN A 442 -15.59 -17.47 -3.76
CA GLN A 442 -15.53 -18.19 -2.48
C GLN A 442 -14.19 -18.90 -2.33
N GLN A 443 -13.73 -19.61 -3.37
CA GLN A 443 -12.43 -20.29 -3.34
C GLN A 443 -11.26 -19.32 -3.18
N ALA A 444 -11.30 -18.18 -3.87
CA ALA A 444 -10.31 -17.12 -3.68
C ALA A 444 -10.30 -16.60 -2.24
N LEU A 445 -11.47 -16.34 -1.64
CA LEU A 445 -11.59 -15.87 -0.26
C LEU A 445 -11.04 -16.87 0.77
N TRP A 446 -11.18 -18.18 0.54
CA TRP A 446 -10.52 -19.23 1.35
C TRP A 446 -9.01 -19.08 1.33
N VAL A 447 -8.42 -18.89 0.15
CA VAL A 447 -6.98 -18.71 -0.01
C VAL A 447 -6.52 -17.42 0.68
N LEU A 448 -7.28 -16.33 0.56
CA LEU A 448 -6.95 -15.05 1.22
C LEU A 448 -7.02 -15.17 2.74
N GLY A 449 -7.99 -15.92 3.26
CA GLY A 449 -8.07 -16.23 4.67
C GLY A 449 -6.83 -16.99 5.16
N ALA A 450 -6.42 -18.01 4.41
CA ALA A 450 -5.20 -18.78 4.71
C ALA A 450 -3.94 -17.87 4.69
N ILE A 451 -3.80 -17.00 3.69
CA ILE A 451 -2.69 -16.03 3.60
C ILE A 451 -2.65 -15.13 4.86
N GLY A 452 -3.81 -14.61 5.30
CA GLY A 452 -3.89 -13.81 6.53
C GLY A 452 -3.43 -14.59 7.77
N LEU A 453 -3.87 -15.83 7.92
CA LEU A 453 -3.52 -16.69 9.06
C LEU A 453 -2.04 -17.14 9.03
N LEU A 454 -1.42 -17.28 7.86
CA LEU A 454 0.01 -17.60 7.73
C LEU A 454 0.93 -16.55 8.36
N ALA A 455 0.45 -15.33 8.59
CA ALA A 455 1.22 -14.32 9.31
C ALA A 455 1.45 -14.67 10.79
N ILE A 456 0.54 -15.43 11.41
CA ILE A 456 0.55 -15.69 12.84
C ILE A 456 1.84 -16.43 13.28
N PRO A 457 2.23 -17.57 12.69
CA PRO A 457 3.47 -18.24 13.05
C PRO A 457 4.71 -17.36 12.82
N ALA A 458 4.75 -16.57 11.75
CA ALA A 458 5.86 -15.65 11.48
C ALA A 458 5.95 -14.55 12.56
N ILE A 459 4.82 -14.00 12.98
CA ILE A 459 4.75 -13.00 14.06
C ILE A 459 5.28 -13.60 15.37
N PHE A 460 4.82 -14.81 15.73
CA PHE A 460 5.25 -15.44 16.98
C PHE A 460 6.72 -15.85 16.97
N ALA A 461 7.28 -16.22 15.82
CA ALA A 461 8.67 -16.63 15.68
C ALA A 461 9.65 -15.44 15.65
N LEU A 462 9.29 -14.34 14.98
CA LEU A 462 10.22 -13.26 14.64
C LEU A 462 10.02 -12.00 15.48
N VAL A 463 8.77 -11.63 15.80
CA VAL A 463 8.50 -10.42 16.58
C VAL A 463 8.79 -10.68 18.06
N ARG A 464 9.74 -9.92 18.60
CA ARG A 464 10.06 -10.00 20.03
C ARG A 464 8.97 -9.32 20.86
N ARG A 465 8.71 -9.83 22.06
CA ARG A 465 7.95 -9.07 23.07
C ARG A 465 8.81 -7.88 23.47
N GLU A 466 8.38 -6.68 23.14
CA GLU A 466 8.95 -5.47 23.73
C GLU A 466 8.53 -5.46 25.19
N ALA A 467 9.51 -5.40 26.10
CA ALA A 467 9.22 -5.01 27.48
C ALA A 467 8.59 -3.61 27.40
N VAL A 468 7.37 -3.46 27.94
CA VAL A 468 6.70 -2.16 28.05
C VAL A 468 7.71 -1.20 28.67
N SER A 469 8.24 -0.27 27.86
CA SER A 469 9.24 0.68 28.35
C SER A 469 8.55 1.58 29.36
N THR A 470 8.84 1.39 30.61
CA THR A 470 8.48 2.23 31.77
C THR A 470 9.17 3.60 31.72
N ALA A 471 9.61 4.04 30.55
CA ALA A 471 10.24 5.34 30.36
C ALA A 471 9.27 6.52 30.58
N ALA A 472 7.97 6.33 30.45
CA ALA A 472 6.98 7.36 30.78
C ALA A 472 6.79 7.61 32.28
N ALA A 473 7.22 6.67 33.15
CA ALA A 473 7.10 6.81 34.60
C ALA A 473 8.30 7.51 35.27
N LYS A 474 9.41 7.68 34.57
CA LYS A 474 10.62 8.31 35.14
C LYS A 474 10.72 9.82 34.95
N THR A 475 9.80 10.45 34.20
CA THR A 475 9.82 11.90 34.00
C THR A 475 8.91 12.67 34.97
N SER A 476 8.15 11.98 35.82
CA SER A 476 7.25 12.63 36.78
C SER A 476 7.79 12.69 38.23
N VAL A 477 8.98 12.17 38.48
CA VAL A 477 9.62 12.27 39.81
C VAL A 477 11.03 12.86 39.61
N ARG A 478 11.09 14.13 39.24
CA ARG A 478 12.23 14.98 39.58
C ARG A 478 11.75 15.83 40.74
N ASP A 479 12.17 15.44 41.94
CA ASP A 479 12.06 16.23 43.14
C ASP A 479 12.51 17.67 42.91
N PRO A 480 11.79 18.66 43.45
CA PRO A 480 12.28 20.02 43.43
C PRO A 480 13.53 20.10 44.34
N GLN A 481 14.66 20.43 43.76
CA GLN A 481 15.84 20.79 44.55
C GLN A 481 15.48 21.89 45.54
N PRO A 482 15.82 21.79 46.86
CA PRO A 482 15.62 22.87 47.78
C PRO A 482 16.54 24.06 47.42
N ALA A 483 15.94 25.22 47.27
CA ALA A 483 16.63 26.48 47.10
C ALA A 483 17.59 26.68 48.29
N LEU A 484 18.89 26.65 48.02
CA LEU A 484 19.91 27.10 48.97
C LEU A 484 19.71 28.58 49.20
N ALA A 485 19.27 28.91 50.40
CA ALA A 485 19.22 30.26 50.92
C ALA A 485 20.66 30.83 50.94
N ALA A 486 20.86 31.92 50.21
CA ALA A 486 22.01 32.79 50.38
C ALA A 486 21.77 33.66 51.61
N THR A 487 22.51 33.41 52.66
CA THR A 487 22.69 34.35 53.78
C THR A 487 24.08 34.93 53.73
N SER A 488 24.10 36.26 53.90
CA SER A 488 25.20 37.22 54.16
C SER A 488 26.18 37.51 53.05
#